data_93a17708e6953c4e21e59fc4e095c513
#
_entry.id   93a17708e6953c4e21e59fc4e095c513
#
_cell.length_a   1.000
_cell.length_b   1.000
_cell.length_c   1.000
_cell.angle_alpha   90.00
_cell.angle_beta   90.00
_cell.angle_gamma   90.00
#
_symmetry.space_group_name_H-M   'P 1'
#
loop_
_entity.id
_entity.type
_entity.pdbx_description
1 polymer ?
#
loop_
_entity_poly.entity_id
_entity_poly.type
_entity_poly.pdbx_seq_one_letter_code
_entity_poly.pdbx_strand_id
1 'polypeptide(L)'
;MKIINLAQRSSAWLKWREGGISASDASVVLNLSKYKTPWRLWAEKTGRALADDLSRNPHVARGVANEDKARQCAEKHLGEDFLLPVCIESEKYPFIRASLDGITEQGIPTEFKCPCISQWGDIAVNGEQSEAYQLYMPQVQHQMLAADEADHGWLCFLNPVDDQDYRIFKILKDDELMKDLVTACEKMWKHISKNKSPELDEKRDLFLPTEQSVIDSWKYHVVEYRLADQDIKDLEQKLELLKSKKNFSLDALKSLMGGFYHADFAGVAITRFEKT
;
A
#
# COMPACT_ATOMS: atom_id res chain seq x y z
N MET A 1 18.83 18.30 13.66
CA MET A 1 17.87 18.01 12.56
C MET A 1 17.47 19.28 11.83
N LYS A 2 17.25 19.21 10.54
CA LYS A 2 16.77 20.32 9.72
C LYS A 2 15.28 20.19 9.44
N ILE A 3 14.49 21.17 9.86
CA ILE A 3 13.04 21.21 9.59
C ILE A 3 12.82 21.75 8.18
N ILE A 4 11.95 21.08 7.43
CA ILE A 4 11.56 21.42 6.06
C ILE A 4 10.08 21.79 6.06
N ASN A 5 9.80 23.07 5.79
CA ASN A 5 8.43 23.57 5.78
C ASN A 5 7.71 23.20 4.48
N LEU A 6 7.12 22.02 4.45
CA LEU A 6 6.35 21.49 3.33
C LEU A 6 5.03 20.89 3.83
N ALA A 7 3.94 21.21 3.17
CA ALA A 7 2.68 20.52 3.40
C ALA A 7 2.79 19.09 2.89
N GLN A 8 2.55 18.11 3.77
CA GLN A 8 2.54 16.70 3.41
C GLN A 8 1.51 16.45 2.28
N ARG A 9 1.81 15.50 1.41
CA ARG A 9 1.01 15.12 0.23
C ARG A 9 0.94 16.18 -0.89
N SER A 10 1.63 17.34 -0.74
CA SER A 10 1.80 18.30 -1.84
C SER A 10 2.79 17.79 -2.90
N SER A 11 2.75 18.39 -4.11
CA SER A 11 3.73 18.08 -5.17
C SER A 11 5.18 18.41 -4.75
N ALA A 12 5.36 19.49 -3.98
CA ALA A 12 6.67 19.86 -3.43
C ALA A 12 7.18 18.82 -2.42
N TRP A 13 6.30 18.27 -1.58
CA TRP A 13 6.63 17.20 -0.66
C TRP A 13 6.98 15.90 -1.38
N LEU A 14 6.25 15.52 -2.43
CA LEU A 14 6.59 14.36 -3.26
C LEU A 14 7.98 14.50 -3.85
N LYS A 15 8.27 15.65 -4.47
CA LYS A 15 9.59 15.94 -5.05
C LYS A 15 10.70 15.94 -3.99
N TRP A 16 10.43 16.49 -2.82
CA TRP A 16 11.40 16.44 -1.73
C TRP A 16 11.70 15.00 -1.29
N ARG A 17 10.70 14.13 -1.18
CA ARG A 17 10.89 12.72 -0.83
C ARG A 17 11.73 11.93 -1.84
N GLU A 18 11.72 12.32 -3.12
CA GLU A 18 12.57 11.70 -4.15
C GLU A 18 14.06 11.92 -3.88
N GLY A 19 14.41 13.02 -3.24
CA GLY A 19 15.81 13.39 -2.94
C GLY A 19 16.43 12.70 -1.72
N GLY A 20 15.84 11.61 -1.22
CA GLY A 20 16.38 10.85 -0.08
C GLY A 20 15.65 9.53 0.15
N ILE A 21 16.00 8.87 1.25
CA ILE A 21 15.35 7.67 1.76
C ILE A 21 14.41 8.11 2.88
N SER A 22 13.12 7.82 2.72
CA SER A 22 12.10 8.20 3.70
C SER A 22 11.98 7.16 4.81
N ALA A 23 11.47 7.54 5.97
CA ALA A 23 11.25 6.62 7.07
C ALA A 23 10.34 5.44 6.70
N SER A 24 9.32 5.66 5.85
CA SER A 24 8.49 4.58 5.32
C SER A 24 9.24 3.57 4.42
N ASP A 25 10.45 3.89 3.97
CA ASP A 25 11.30 3.00 3.18
C ASP A 25 12.21 2.13 4.06
N ALA A 26 12.23 2.33 5.39
CA ALA A 26 13.15 1.68 6.33
C ALA A 26 13.10 0.15 6.26
N SER A 27 11.90 -0.44 6.36
CA SER A 27 11.74 -1.89 6.24
C SER A 27 12.11 -2.42 4.85
N VAL A 28 12.00 -1.60 3.81
CA VAL A 28 12.38 -1.97 2.43
C VAL A 28 13.89 -2.00 2.28
N VAL A 29 14.61 -0.97 2.72
CA VAL A 29 16.07 -0.92 2.60
C VAL A 29 16.77 -1.99 3.44
N LEU A 30 16.15 -2.40 4.57
CA LEU A 30 16.57 -3.52 5.40
C LEU A 30 16.17 -4.89 4.83
N ASN A 31 15.46 -4.93 3.70
CA ASN A 31 14.89 -6.14 3.10
C ASN A 31 13.94 -6.94 4.04
N LEU A 32 13.27 -6.24 4.94
CA LEU A 32 12.27 -6.80 5.87
C LEU A 32 10.84 -6.68 5.34
N SER A 33 10.61 -5.83 4.32
CA SER A 33 9.28 -5.62 3.75
C SER A 33 8.86 -6.82 2.89
N LYS A 34 7.68 -7.36 3.16
CA LYS A 34 7.04 -8.38 2.30
C LYS A 34 6.30 -7.76 1.10
N TYR A 35 6.11 -6.44 1.09
CA TYR A 35 5.33 -5.73 0.06
C TYR A 35 6.19 -5.14 -1.05
N LYS A 36 7.42 -4.71 -0.74
CA LYS A 36 8.31 -4.03 -1.67
C LYS A 36 9.75 -4.49 -1.48
N THR A 37 10.46 -4.71 -2.58
CA THR A 37 11.89 -5.05 -2.58
C THR A 37 12.76 -3.80 -2.64
N PRO A 38 14.06 -3.89 -2.28
CA PRO A 38 15.01 -2.81 -2.53
C PRO A 38 15.12 -2.44 -4.02
N TRP A 39 15.04 -3.42 -4.93
CA TRP A 39 15.05 -3.16 -6.37
C TRP A 39 13.82 -2.35 -6.81
N ARG A 40 12.61 -2.71 -6.31
CA ARG A 40 11.39 -1.98 -6.63
C ARG A 40 11.45 -0.53 -6.14
N LEU A 41 11.95 -0.30 -4.92
CA LEU A 41 12.16 1.05 -4.39
C LEU A 41 13.11 1.87 -5.27
N TRP A 42 14.25 1.28 -5.69
CA TRP A 42 15.17 1.91 -6.60
C TRP A 42 14.52 2.24 -7.96
N ALA A 43 13.77 1.31 -8.54
CA ALA A 43 13.11 1.50 -9.82
C ALA A 43 12.09 2.65 -9.78
N GLU A 44 11.32 2.78 -8.69
CA GLU A 44 10.39 3.89 -8.47
C GLU A 44 11.14 5.22 -8.30
N LYS A 45 12.15 5.29 -7.44
CA LYS A 45 12.93 6.51 -7.18
C LYS A 45 13.77 6.98 -8.39
N THR A 46 14.04 6.09 -9.33
CA THR A 46 14.77 6.42 -10.58
C THR A 46 13.85 6.57 -11.79
N GLY A 47 12.51 6.53 -11.59
CA GLY A 47 11.51 6.71 -12.65
C GLY A 47 11.39 5.55 -13.63
N ARG A 48 11.94 4.37 -13.32
CA ARG A 48 11.86 3.16 -14.15
C ARG A 48 10.57 2.40 -13.95
N ALA A 49 10.00 2.51 -12.77
CA ALA A 49 8.68 1.98 -12.44
C ALA A 49 7.82 3.09 -11.85
N LEU A 50 6.53 3.06 -12.13
CA LEU A 50 5.58 3.92 -11.43
C LEU A 50 5.41 3.43 -10.00
N ALA A 51 5.34 4.35 -9.05
CA ALA A 51 4.89 4.03 -7.71
C ALA A 51 3.45 3.49 -7.76
N ASP A 52 3.12 2.59 -6.85
CA ASP A 52 1.76 2.05 -6.79
C ASP A 52 0.75 3.17 -6.53
N ASP A 53 -0.32 3.21 -7.31
CA ASP A 53 -1.45 4.11 -7.04
C ASP A 53 -2.26 3.60 -5.84
N LEU A 54 -1.98 4.16 -4.69
CA LEU A 54 -2.65 3.82 -3.43
C LEU A 54 -3.92 4.65 -3.18
N SER A 55 -4.35 5.50 -4.11
CA SER A 55 -5.51 6.40 -3.94
C SER A 55 -6.82 5.65 -3.66
N ARG A 56 -6.93 4.42 -4.18
CA ARG A 56 -8.09 3.53 -3.97
C ARG A 56 -7.85 2.43 -2.93
N ASN A 57 -6.69 2.45 -2.26
CA ASN A 57 -6.39 1.44 -1.25
C ASN A 57 -7.19 1.73 0.04
N PRO A 58 -8.08 0.82 0.48
CA PRO A 58 -8.93 1.04 1.64
C PRO A 58 -8.13 1.15 2.95
N HIS A 59 -6.96 0.54 3.04
CA HIS A 59 -6.07 0.68 4.21
C HIS A 59 -5.48 2.09 4.30
N VAL A 60 -5.06 2.66 3.18
CA VAL A 60 -4.54 4.03 3.11
C VAL A 60 -5.66 5.03 3.40
N ALA A 61 -6.84 4.86 2.78
CA ALA A 61 -8.00 5.73 3.03
C ALA A 61 -8.39 5.73 4.52
N ARG A 62 -8.42 4.56 5.17
CA ARG A 62 -8.69 4.45 6.61
C ARG A 62 -7.62 5.15 7.44
N GLY A 63 -6.33 4.96 7.13
CA GLY A 63 -5.23 5.65 7.82
C GLY A 63 -5.40 7.16 7.80
N VAL A 64 -5.63 7.72 6.59
CA VAL A 64 -5.85 9.16 6.40
C VAL A 64 -7.07 9.67 7.18
N ALA A 65 -8.19 8.95 7.15
CA ALA A 65 -9.43 9.35 7.82
C ALA A 65 -9.33 9.34 9.35
N ASN A 66 -8.40 8.58 9.93
CA ASN A 66 -8.27 8.42 11.37
C ASN A 66 -6.96 9.01 11.93
N GLU A 67 -6.13 9.65 11.12
CA GLU A 67 -4.85 10.23 11.54
C GLU A 67 -5.03 11.27 12.66
N ASP A 68 -6.01 12.17 12.53
CA ASP A 68 -6.29 13.20 13.55
C ASP A 68 -6.78 12.60 14.87
N LYS A 69 -7.58 11.52 14.81
CA LYS A 69 -8.03 10.82 16.03
C LYS A 69 -6.87 10.14 16.74
N ALA A 70 -5.99 9.47 15.98
CA ALA A 70 -4.79 8.84 16.52
C ALA A 70 -3.87 9.88 17.17
N ARG A 71 -3.74 11.06 16.56
CA ARG A 71 -2.99 12.19 17.12
C ARG A 71 -3.57 12.63 18.46
N GLN A 72 -4.88 12.88 18.53
CA GLN A 72 -5.55 13.28 19.78
C GLN A 72 -5.39 12.26 20.90
N CYS A 73 -5.45 10.96 20.58
CA CYS A 73 -5.17 9.91 21.55
C CYS A 73 -3.73 9.96 22.05
N ALA A 74 -2.77 10.18 21.16
CA ALA A 74 -1.36 10.28 21.51
C ALA A 74 -1.08 11.55 22.34
N GLU A 75 -1.62 12.70 21.97
CA GLU A 75 -1.53 13.97 22.69
C GLU A 75 -2.02 13.80 24.15
N LYS A 76 -3.21 13.24 24.31
CA LYS A 76 -3.79 12.96 25.62
C LYS A 76 -2.92 12.00 26.45
N HIS A 77 -2.38 10.96 25.83
CA HIS A 77 -1.54 9.97 26.52
C HIS A 77 -0.20 10.54 26.93
N LEU A 78 0.43 11.34 26.08
CA LEU A 78 1.76 11.90 26.28
C LEU A 78 1.73 13.21 27.08
N GLY A 79 0.56 13.82 27.27
CA GLY A 79 0.42 15.12 27.92
C GLY A 79 0.92 16.28 27.05
N GLU A 80 0.87 16.14 25.73
CA GLU A 80 1.25 17.15 24.74
C GLU A 80 0.03 17.96 24.31
N ASP A 81 0.19 19.27 24.15
CA ASP A 81 -0.89 20.14 23.66
C ASP A 81 -1.16 19.93 22.18
N PHE A 82 -0.09 19.71 21.38
CA PHE A 82 -0.19 19.45 19.96
C PHE A 82 1.04 18.74 19.41
N LEU A 83 0.83 17.59 18.74
CA LEU A 83 1.87 16.86 18.03
C LEU A 83 1.95 17.35 16.59
N LEU A 84 2.94 18.20 16.29
CA LEU A 84 3.08 18.88 15.02
C LEU A 84 3.53 17.92 13.90
N PRO A 85 2.73 17.74 12.82
CA PRO A 85 3.21 17.04 11.63
C PRO A 85 4.29 17.86 10.93
N VAL A 86 5.47 17.25 10.69
CA VAL A 86 6.62 17.98 10.18
C VAL A 86 7.47 17.10 9.25
N CYS A 87 8.11 17.74 8.27
CA CYS A 87 9.14 17.10 7.44
C CYS A 87 10.53 17.46 7.99
N ILE A 88 11.40 16.47 8.11
CA ILE A 88 12.76 16.66 8.63
C ILE A 88 13.80 15.95 7.78
N GLU A 89 15.01 16.50 7.78
CA GLU A 89 16.23 15.89 7.22
C GLU A 89 17.28 15.76 8.32
N SER A 90 18.02 14.66 8.33
CA SER A 90 19.21 14.54 9.16
C SER A 90 20.28 15.51 8.71
N GLU A 91 20.89 16.25 9.64
CA GLU A 91 22.03 17.10 9.34
C GLU A 91 23.30 16.27 9.05
N LYS A 92 23.40 15.13 9.75
CA LYS A 92 24.53 14.20 9.60
C LYS A 92 24.44 13.38 8.31
N TYR A 93 23.24 12.99 7.91
CA TYR A 93 22.99 12.15 6.72
C TYR A 93 21.90 12.77 5.85
N PRO A 94 22.17 13.75 4.99
CA PRO A 94 21.16 14.53 4.26
C PRO A 94 20.23 13.71 3.34
N PHE A 95 20.60 12.47 3.04
CA PHE A 95 19.74 11.53 2.33
C PHE A 95 18.74 10.78 3.24
N ILE A 96 18.86 10.90 4.56
CA ILE A 96 17.89 10.37 5.54
C ILE A 96 16.85 11.43 5.82
N ARG A 97 15.60 11.14 5.45
CA ARG A 97 14.46 12.06 5.53
C ARG A 97 13.27 11.41 6.21
N ALA A 98 12.47 12.19 6.90
CA ALA A 98 11.22 11.72 7.48
C ALA A 98 10.11 12.75 7.34
N SER A 99 8.90 12.29 7.01
CA SER A 99 7.67 13.01 7.26
C SER A 99 7.08 12.40 8.51
N LEU A 100 7.04 13.16 9.58
CA LEU A 100 6.52 12.72 10.87
C LEU A 100 5.03 13.01 10.94
N ASP A 101 4.24 12.08 11.46
CA ASP A 101 2.83 12.31 11.74
C ASP A 101 2.65 13.24 12.96
N GLY A 102 3.63 13.23 13.86
CA GLY A 102 3.74 14.14 14.99
C GLY A 102 5.17 14.23 15.50
N ILE A 103 5.50 15.36 16.13
CA ILE A 103 6.72 15.55 16.92
C ILE A 103 6.35 16.26 18.21
N THR A 104 6.92 15.83 19.33
CA THR A 104 6.72 16.49 20.64
C THR A 104 7.51 17.79 20.72
N GLU A 105 7.25 18.62 21.74
CA GLU A 105 8.04 19.82 22.01
C GLU A 105 9.53 19.52 22.25
N GLN A 106 9.84 18.32 22.77
CA GLN A 106 11.21 17.87 23.01
C GLN A 106 11.87 17.28 21.75
N GLY A 107 11.19 17.30 20.60
CA GLY A 107 11.73 16.77 19.35
C GLY A 107 11.61 15.24 19.18
N ILE A 108 10.74 14.58 19.94
CA ILE A 108 10.54 13.14 19.89
C ILE A 108 9.55 12.79 18.78
N PRO A 109 9.93 11.94 17.79
CA PRO A 109 9.04 11.56 16.69
C PRO A 109 7.91 10.63 17.15
N THR A 110 6.74 10.84 16.57
CA THR A 110 5.53 10.03 16.83
C THR A 110 4.93 9.58 15.50
N GLU A 111 4.67 8.29 15.38
CA GLU A 111 4.06 7.66 14.21
C GLU A 111 2.68 7.12 14.56
N PHE A 112 1.70 7.36 13.68
CA PHE A 112 0.32 6.92 13.87
C PHE A 112 -0.05 5.86 12.84
N LYS A 113 -0.71 4.79 13.30
CA LYS A 113 -1.20 3.71 12.44
C LYS A 113 -2.63 3.35 12.80
N CYS A 114 -3.47 3.17 11.78
CA CYS A 114 -4.81 2.62 11.92
C CYS A 114 -4.87 1.28 11.18
N PRO A 115 -4.56 0.14 11.83
CA PRO A 115 -4.49 -1.17 11.22
C PRO A 115 -5.89 -1.68 10.81
N CYS A 116 -5.97 -2.80 10.10
CA CYS A 116 -7.25 -3.51 9.94
C CYS A 116 -7.61 -4.29 11.22
N ILE A 117 -8.84 -4.78 11.30
CA ILE A 117 -9.36 -5.49 12.50
C ILE A 117 -8.48 -6.68 12.88
N SER A 118 -8.03 -7.49 11.90
CA SER A 118 -7.17 -8.65 12.18
C SER A 118 -5.80 -8.25 12.71
N GLN A 119 -5.18 -7.21 12.14
CA GLN A 119 -3.91 -6.68 12.64
C GLN A 119 -4.06 -6.04 14.03
N TRP A 120 -5.19 -5.35 14.26
CA TRP A 120 -5.49 -4.82 15.59
C TRP A 120 -5.60 -5.91 16.64
N GLY A 121 -6.30 -7.02 16.31
CA GLY A 121 -6.38 -8.18 17.20
C GLY A 121 -5.01 -8.76 17.55
N ASP A 122 -4.10 -8.85 16.58
CA ASP A 122 -2.71 -9.27 16.81
C ASP A 122 -1.96 -8.29 17.72
N ILE A 123 -2.06 -6.98 17.48
CA ILE A 123 -1.44 -5.94 18.31
C ILE A 123 -1.98 -6.00 19.74
N ALA A 124 -3.28 -6.16 19.93
CA ALA A 124 -3.91 -6.18 21.24
C ALA A 124 -3.45 -7.38 22.10
N VAL A 125 -3.16 -8.53 21.46
CA VAL A 125 -2.75 -9.76 22.14
C VAL A 125 -1.22 -9.84 22.29
N ASN A 126 -0.47 -9.55 21.22
CA ASN A 126 0.96 -9.83 21.14
C ASN A 126 1.83 -8.57 21.34
N GLY A 127 1.23 -7.36 21.38
CA GLY A 127 1.95 -6.12 21.65
C GLY A 127 3.15 -5.91 20.73
N GLU A 128 4.34 -5.79 21.31
CA GLU A 128 5.61 -5.61 20.58
C GLU A 128 6.00 -6.83 19.74
N GLN A 129 5.47 -8.01 20.01
CA GLN A 129 5.70 -9.21 19.19
C GLN A 129 4.76 -9.31 18.00
N SER A 130 3.79 -8.39 17.86
CA SER A 130 2.86 -8.38 16.72
C SER A 130 3.59 -8.09 15.41
N GLU A 131 3.09 -8.68 14.32
CA GLU A 131 3.67 -8.47 12.99
C GLU A 131 3.66 -6.97 12.60
N ALA A 132 2.62 -6.24 12.97
CA ALA A 132 2.51 -4.82 12.68
C ALA A 132 3.56 -4.00 13.45
N TYR A 133 3.80 -4.27 14.74
CA TYR A 133 4.85 -3.59 15.49
C TYR A 133 6.22 -3.83 14.86
N GLN A 134 6.57 -5.08 14.56
CA GLN A 134 7.86 -5.45 13.97
C GLN A 134 8.08 -4.82 12.59
N LEU A 135 7.00 -4.62 11.82
CA LEU A 135 7.06 -3.96 10.51
C LEU A 135 7.33 -2.44 10.62
N TYR A 136 6.72 -1.77 11.62
CA TYR A 136 6.79 -0.30 11.75
C TYR A 136 7.88 0.18 12.70
N MET A 137 8.41 -0.64 13.60
CA MET A 137 9.49 -0.27 14.51
C MET A 137 10.74 0.26 13.77
N PRO A 138 11.20 -0.34 12.65
CA PRO A 138 12.30 0.22 11.86
C PRO A 138 12.00 1.61 11.28
N GLN A 139 10.72 1.91 10.97
CA GLN A 139 10.31 3.23 10.53
C GLN A 139 10.54 4.28 11.62
N VAL A 140 10.17 3.98 12.87
CA VAL A 140 10.39 4.89 14.00
C VAL A 140 11.88 5.05 14.31
N GLN A 141 12.69 3.99 14.22
CA GLN A 141 14.16 4.08 14.33
C GLN A 141 14.74 5.01 13.26
N HIS A 142 14.26 4.93 12.03
CA HIS A 142 14.69 5.84 10.96
C HIS A 142 14.25 7.29 11.22
N GLN A 143 13.08 7.50 11.81
CA GLN A 143 12.61 8.84 12.21
C GLN A 143 13.52 9.45 13.28
N MET A 144 13.97 8.65 14.25
CA MET A 144 14.95 9.08 15.25
C MET A 144 16.30 9.43 14.62
N LEU A 145 16.75 8.66 13.60
CA LEU A 145 17.95 9.03 12.82
C LEU A 145 17.79 10.36 12.09
N ALA A 146 16.60 10.64 11.53
CA ALA A 146 16.31 11.91 10.89
C ALA A 146 16.22 13.07 11.89
N ALA A 147 15.81 12.78 13.13
CA ALA A 147 15.74 13.74 14.24
C ALA A 147 17.10 14.02 14.90
N ASP A 148 18.16 13.29 14.55
CA ASP A 148 19.56 13.37 15.01
C ASP A 148 19.82 13.18 16.50
N GLU A 149 18.91 13.59 17.40
CA GLU A 149 19.13 13.58 18.85
C GLU A 149 18.09 12.78 19.64
N ALA A 150 17.07 12.25 18.99
CA ALA A 150 16.03 11.51 19.69
C ALA A 150 16.56 10.16 20.23
N ASP A 151 16.39 9.93 21.52
CA ASP A 151 16.76 8.69 22.22
C ASP A 151 15.64 7.65 22.22
N HIS A 152 14.43 8.07 21.86
CA HIS A 152 13.26 7.21 21.67
C HIS A 152 12.29 7.83 20.67
N GLY A 153 11.28 7.06 20.29
CA GLY A 153 10.15 7.50 19.49
C GLY A 153 8.87 6.81 19.94
N TRP A 154 7.74 7.26 19.44
CA TRP A 154 6.45 6.72 19.80
C TRP A 154 5.77 6.09 18.58
N LEU A 155 5.18 4.91 18.78
CA LEU A 155 4.34 4.24 17.78
C LEU A 155 2.95 4.04 18.35
N CYS A 156 1.97 4.73 17.80
CA CYS A 156 0.58 4.68 18.22
C CYS A 156 -0.26 3.89 17.21
N PHE A 157 -0.95 2.87 17.68
CA PHE A 157 -1.96 2.15 16.91
C PHE A 157 -3.34 2.50 17.45
N LEU A 158 -4.21 3.00 16.56
CA LEU A 158 -5.62 3.26 16.85
C LEU A 158 -6.48 2.07 16.44
N ASN A 159 -7.41 1.65 17.31
CA ASN A 159 -8.39 0.63 16.96
C ASN A 159 -9.27 1.10 15.80
N PRO A 160 -9.42 0.32 14.72
CA PRO A 160 -10.18 0.74 13.53
C PRO A 160 -11.70 0.87 13.74
N VAL A 161 -12.22 0.35 14.85
CA VAL A 161 -13.67 0.34 15.16
C VAL A 161 -14.03 1.07 16.46
N ASP A 162 -13.03 1.41 17.29
CA ASP A 162 -13.20 2.12 18.55
C ASP A 162 -12.08 3.15 18.70
N ASP A 163 -12.39 4.41 18.52
CA ASP A 163 -11.44 5.52 18.60
C ASP A 163 -11.01 5.89 20.02
N GLN A 164 -11.57 5.24 21.04
CA GLN A 164 -11.12 5.35 22.43
C GLN A 164 -10.14 4.24 22.83
N ASP A 165 -10.02 3.18 22.03
CA ASP A 165 -9.11 2.06 22.24
C ASP A 165 -7.86 2.21 21.36
N TYR A 166 -6.70 2.35 21.98
CA TYR A 166 -5.42 2.53 21.29
C TYR A 166 -4.28 1.86 22.07
N ARG A 167 -3.16 1.63 21.37
CA ARG A 167 -1.91 1.17 21.99
C ARG A 167 -0.79 2.11 21.61
N ILE A 168 -0.03 2.58 22.59
CA ILE A 168 1.15 3.41 22.37
C ILE A 168 2.37 2.66 22.92
N PHE A 169 3.38 2.55 22.06
CA PHE A 169 4.65 1.90 22.39
C PHE A 169 5.77 2.94 22.38
N LYS A 170 6.55 2.96 23.46
CA LYS A 170 7.81 3.70 23.53
C LYS A 170 8.89 2.85 22.92
N ILE A 171 9.43 3.27 21.77
CA ILE A 171 10.50 2.59 21.08
C ILE A 171 11.82 3.26 21.46
N LEU A 172 12.65 2.57 22.21
CA LEU A 172 13.98 3.07 22.57
C LEU A 172 14.91 2.99 21.36
N LYS A 173 15.88 3.86 21.34
CA LYS A 173 16.96 3.85 20.36
C LYS A 173 17.72 2.53 20.40
N ASP A 174 17.81 1.86 19.27
CA ASP A 174 18.60 0.65 19.06
C ASP A 174 19.83 0.99 18.22
N ASP A 175 20.98 1.08 18.88
CA ASP A 175 22.24 1.51 18.24
C ASP A 175 22.73 0.52 17.17
N GLU A 176 22.42 -0.78 17.28
CA GLU A 176 22.77 -1.79 16.29
C GLU A 176 21.89 -1.65 15.05
N LEU A 177 20.57 -1.63 15.23
CA LEU A 177 19.63 -1.41 14.14
C LEU A 177 19.84 -0.06 13.44
N MET A 178 20.19 0.99 14.18
CA MET A 178 20.52 2.30 13.58
C MET A 178 21.75 2.26 12.69
N LYS A 179 22.81 1.51 13.06
CA LYS A 179 23.97 1.30 12.20
C LYS A 179 23.60 0.57 10.92
N ASP A 180 22.76 -0.46 11.06
CA ASP A 180 22.27 -1.21 9.90
C ASP A 180 21.41 -0.34 8.99
N LEU A 181 20.51 0.47 9.56
CA LEU A 181 19.71 1.45 8.81
C LEU A 181 20.55 2.45 8.05
N VAL A 182 21.54 3.08 8.71
CA VAL A 182 22.46 4.03 8.05
C VAL A 182 23.17 3.35 6.89
N THR A 183 23.72 2.15 7.12
CA THR A 183 24.45 1.38 6.10
C THR A 183 23.53 1.02 4.91
N ALA A 184 22.31 0.55 5.19
CA ALA A 184 21.32 0.18 4.18
C ALA A 184 20.83 1.40 3.39
N CYS A 185 20.54 2.51 4.07
CA CYS A 185 20.16 3.77 3.44
C CYS A 185 21.28 4.33 2.55
N GLU A 186 22.52 4.33 3.04
CA GLU A 186 23.68 4.76 2.25
C GLU A 186 23.90 3.89 1.01
N LYS A 187 23.80 2.58 1.15
CA LYS A 187 23.87 1.63 0.03
C LYS A 187 22.77 1.92 -1.00
N MET A 188 21.53 2.06 -0.55
CA MET A 188 20.38 2.37 -1.42
C MET A 188 20.56 3.72 -2.10
N TRP A 189 21.00 4.76 -1.37
CA TRP A 189 21.25 6.08 -1.95
C TRP A 189 22.35 6.06 -3.00
N LYS A 190 23.41 5.25 -2.80
CA LYS A 190 24.45 5.01 -3.81
C LYS A 190 23.89 4.34 -5.06
N HIS A 191 22.97 3.38 -4.93
CA HIS A 191 22.29 2.76 -6.07
C HIS A 191 21.46 3.79 -6.85
N ILE A 192 20.71 4.65 -6.16
CA ILE A 192 19.87 5.70 -6.77
C ILE A 192 20.75 6.74 -7.46
N SER A 193 21.71 7.34 -6.74
CA SER A 193 22.56 8.44 -7.26
C SER A 193 23.47 8.03 -8.41
N LYS A 194 23.97 6.79 -8.41
CA LYS A 194 24.77 6.23 -9.49
C LYS A 194 23.94 5.55 -10.59
N ASN A 195 22.65 5.54 -10.45
CA ASN A 195 21.72 4.90 -11.39
C ASN A 195 22.05 3.41 -11.64
N LYS A 196 22.53 2.71 -10.63
CA LYS A 196 22.90 1.29 -10.68
C LYS A 196 21.91 0.48 -9.85
N SER A 197 21.22 -0.50 -10.48
CA SER A 197 20.21 -1.30 -9.79
C SER A 197 20.79 -2.10 -8.62
N PRO A 198 20.05 -2.27 -7.53
CA PRO A 198 20.26 -3.37 -6.59
C PRO A 198 20.04 -4.73 -7.27
N GLU A 199 20.28 -5.79 -6.52
CA GLU A 199 19.95 -7.16 -6.94
C GLU A 199 18.45 -7.29 -7.20
N LEU A 200 18.08 -7.95 -8.31
CA LEU A 200 16.72 -8.18 -8.75
C LEU A 200 16.24 -9.52 -8.19
N ASP A 201 15.03 -9.53 -7.64
CA ASP A 201 14.30 -10.75 -7.27
C ASP A 201 13.25 -11.05 -8.35
N GLU A 202 13.54 -11.98 -9.26
CA GLU A 202 12.65 -12.32 -10.39
C GLU A 202 11.24 -12.77 -9.97
N LYS A 203 11.05 -13.19 -8.71
CA LYS A 203 9.75 -13.63 -8.21
C LYS A 203 8.91 -12.48 -7.65
N ARG A 204 9.55 -11.38 -7.26
CA ARG A 204 8.90 -10.26 -6.56
C ARG A 204 8.96 -8.96 -7.36
N ASP A 205 9.96 -8.81 -8.22
CA ASP A 205 10.19 -7.58 -8.96
C ASP A 205 9.52 -7.58 -10.32
N LEU A 206 9.42 -6.40 -10.93
CA LEU A 206 8.80 -6.23 -12.23
C LEU A 206 9.78 -6.59 -13.36
N PHE A 207 9.30 -7.30 -14.35
CA PHE A 207 10.01 -7.42 -15.61
C PHE A 207 10.03 -6.05 -16.33
N LEU A 208 11.21 -5.49 -16.53
CA LEU A 208 11.43 -4.26 -17.30
C LEU A 208 12.34 -4.58 -18.49
N PRO A 209 11.79 -4.73 -19.71
CA PRO A 209 12.60 -5.03 -20.88
C PRO A 209 13.52 -3.85 -21.22
N THR A 210 14.78 -4.13 -21.48
CA THR A 210 15.82 -3.15 -21.87
C THR A 210 16.22 -3.26 -23.34
N GLU A 211 16.03 -4.43 -23.95
CA GLU A 211 16.35 -4.66 -25.36
C GLU A 211 15.20 -4.20 -26.26
N GLN A 212 15.53 -3.43 -27.30
CA GLN A 212 14.54 -2.84 -28.20
C GLN A 212 13.66 -3.90 -28.88
N SER A 213 14.24 -5.02 -29.29
CA SER A 213 13.52 -6.14 -29.90
C SER A 213 12.47 -6.75 -28.96
N VAL A 214 12.80 -6.88 -27.65
CA VAL A 214 11.88 -7.37 -26.63
C VAL A 214 10.77 -6.35 -26.36
N ILE A 215 11.13 -5.06 -26.30
CA ILE A 215 10.15 -3.97 -26.13
C ILE A 215 9.14 -3.97 -27.29
N ASP A 216 9.60 -4.09 -28.53
CA ASP A 216 8.73 -4.05 -29.71
C ASP A 216 7.83 -5.28 -29.77
N SER A 217 8.37 -6.47 -29.50
CA SER A 217 7.59 -7.70 -29.40
C SER A 217 6.53 -7.61 -28.29
N TRP A 218 6.90 -7.10 -27.12
CA TRP A 218 5.96 -6.89 -26.00
C TRP A 218 4.83 -5.96 -26.38
N LYS A 219 5.14 -4.80 -27.00
CA LYS A 219 4.14 -3.84 -27.46
C LYS A 219 3.18 -4.44 -28.47
N TYR A 220 3.70 -5.20 -29.44
CA TYR A 220 2.88 -5.90 -30.42
C TYR A 220 1.88 -6.85 -29.73
N HIS A 221 2.37 -7.73 -28.88
CA HIS A 221 1.49 -8.69 -28.20
C HIS A 221 0.50 -8.06 -27.23
N VAL A 222 0.83 -6.93 -26.60
CA VAL A 222 -0.11 -6.16 -25.76
C VAL A 222 -1.27 -5.61 -26.60
N VAL A 223 -1.02 -5.14 -27.82
CA VAL A 223 -2.08 -4.67 -28.72
C VAL A 223 -3.00 -5.83 -29.11
N GLU A 224 -2.43 -6.95 -29.58
CA GLU A 224 -3.19 -8.15 -29.95
C GLU A 224 -4.03 -8.68 -28.78
N TYR A 225 -3.44 -8.76 -27.59
CA TYR A 225 -4.15 -9.18 -26.38
C TYR A 225 -5.35 -8.28 -26.08
N ARG A 226 -5.16 -6.95 -26.14
CA ARG A 226 -6.24 -5.99 -25.84
C ARG A 226 -7.37 -6.03 -26.86
N LEU A 227 -7.05 -6.21 -28.13
CA LEU A 227 -8.06 -6.36 -29.19
C LEU A 227 -8.89 -7.64 -28.96
N ALA A 228 -8.23 -8.76 -28.73
CA ALA A 228 -8.92 -10.02 -28.46
C ALA A 228 -9.77 -9.95 -27.17
N ASP A 229 -9.27 -9.33 -26.12
CA ASP A 229 -10.02 -9.14 -24.85
C ASP A 229 -11.27 -8.27 -25.03
N GLN A 230 -11.19 -7.23 -25.89
CA GLN A 230 -12.35 -6.42 -26.22
C GLN A 230 -13.38 -7.20 -27.06
N ASP A 231 -12.94 -7.95 -28.06
CA ASP A 231 -13.81 -8.78 -28.89
C ASP A 231 -14.54 -9.84 -28.06
N ILE A 232 -13.83 -10.46 -27.11
CA ILE A 232 -14.43 -11.42 -26.16
C ILE A 232 -15.54 -10.76 -25.35
N LYS A 233 -15.29 -9.58 -24.76
CA LYS A 233 -16.29 -8.85 -23.97
C LYS A 233 -17.52 -8.49 -24.80
N ASP A 234 -17.34 -8.06 -26.05
CA ASP A 234 -18.44 -7.73 -26.94
C ASP A 234 -19.27 -8.96 -27.30
N LEU A 235 -18.62 -10.11 -27.52
CA LEU A 235 -19.30 -11.38 -27.77
C LEU A 235 -20.05 -11.88 -26.52
N GLU A 236 -19.48 -11.75 -25.34
CA GLU A 236 -20.15 -12.11 -24.08
C GLU A 236 -21.42 -11.27 -23.84
N GLN A 237 -21.36 -9.95 -24.10
CA GLN A 237 -22.54 -9.10 -24.04
C GLN A 237 -23.64 -9.51 -25.03
N LYS A 238 -23.25 -9.82 -26.28
CA LYS A 238 -24.20 -10.33 -27.30
C LYS A 238 -24.80 -11.66 -26.87
N LEU A 239 -24.00 -12.56 -26.31
CA LEU A 239 -24.45 -13.85 -25.82
C LEU A 239 -25.49 -13.70 -24.70
N GLU A 240 -25.26 -12.81 -23.74
CA GLU A 240 -26.20 -12.54 -22.64
C GLU A 240 -27.53 -11.97 -23.16
N LEU A 241 -27.48 -11.08 -24.16
CA LEU A 241 -28.68 -10.56 -24.79
C LEU A 241 -29.48 -11.67 -25.49
N LEU A 242 -28.80 -12.58 -26.20
CA LEU A 242 -29.43 -13.71 -26.87
C LEU A 242 -30.02 -14.71 -25.89
N LYS A 243 -29.32 -15.00 -24.79
CA LYS A 243 -29.84 -15.83 -23.69
C LYS A 243 -31.11 -15.25 -23.08
N SER A 244 -31.13 -13.94 -22.83
CA SER A 244 -32.32 -13.25 -22.32
C SER A 244 -33.51 -13.36 -23.28
N LYS A 245 -33.30 -13.13 -24.59
CA LYS A 245 -34.35 -13.31 -25.63
C LYS A 245 -34.84 -14.75 -25.69
N LYS A 246 -33.94 -15.72 -25.66
CA LYS A 246 -34.29 -17.15 -25.66
C LYS A 246 -35.12 -17.51 -24.44
N ASN A 247 -34.75 -17.07 -23.25
CA ASN A 247 -35.47 -17.34 -22.01
C ASN A 247 -36.85 -16.69 -22.01
N PHE A 248 -36.98 -15.45 -22.47
CA PHE A 248 -38.27 -14.78 -22.64
C PHE A 248 -39.21 -15.58 -23.56
N SER A 249 -38.71 -16.06 -24.72
CA SER A 249 -39.52 -16.88 -25.64
C SER A 249 -39.86 -18.24 -25.04
N LEU A 250 -38.93 -18.86 -24.30
CA LEU A 250 -39.20 -20.13 -23.61
C LEU A 250 -40.27 -19.99 -22.54
N ASP A 251 -40.29 -18.90 -21.79
CA ASP A 251 -41.26 -18.65 -20.75
C ASP A 251 -42.64 -18.37 -21.36
N ALA A 252 -42.71 -17.66 -22.50
CA ALA A 252 -43.91 -17.47 -23.27
C ALA A 252 -44.48 -18.83 -23.77
N LEU A 253 -43.60 -19.70 -24.33
CA LEU A 253 -44.02 -21.04 -24.78
C LEU A 253 -44.52 -21.90 -23.61
N LYS A 254 -43.88 -21.87 -22.47
CA LYS A 254 -44.34 -22.53 -21.26
C LYS A 254 -45.72 -22.02 -20.80
N SER A 255 -45.96 -20.73 -20.91
CA SER A 255 -47.30 -20.16 -20.61
C SER A 255 -48.40 -20.67 -21.55
N LEU A 256 -48.09 -20.78 -22.84
CA LEU A 256 -49.01 -21.32 -23.83
C LEU A 256 -49.34 -22.81 -23.63
N MET A 257 -48.44 -23.59 -23.03
CA MET A 257 -48.66 -25.00 -22.68
C MET A 257 -49.78 -25.21 -21.61
N GLY A 258 -50.14 -24.15 -20.88
CA GLY A 258 -51.13 -24.29 -19.80
C GLY A 258 -50.70 -25.32 -18.75
N GLY A 259 -51.52 -26.29 -18.49
CA GLY A 259 -51.26 -27.39 -17.52
C GLY A 259 -50.49 -28.59 -18.08
N PHE A 260 -50.09 -28.58 -19.36
CA PHE A 260 -49.37 -29.71 -19.95
C PHE A 260 -47.87 -29.73 -19.53
N TYR A 261 -47.38 -30.93 -19.27
CA TYR A 261 -45.99 -31.17 -18.91
C TYR A 261 -45.07 -31.37 -20.11
N HIS A 262 -45.61 -31.79 -21.25
CA HIS A 262 -44.89 -32.03 -22.48
C HIS A 262 -45.54 -31.31 -23.66
N ALA A 263 -44.75 -30.68 -24.49
CA ALA A 263 -45.17 -30.15 -25.78
C ALA A 263 -44.06 -30.46 -26.82
N ASP A 264 -44.47 -30.85 -28.01
CA ASP A 264 -43.61 -30.98 -29.21
C ASP A 264 -44.38 -30.43 -30.40
N PHE A 265 -44.04 -29.23 -30.80
CA PHE A 265 -44.70 -28.53 -31.89
C PHE A 265 -43.76 -27.57 -32.58
N ALA A 266 -43.87 -27.47 -33.89
CA ALA A 266 -43.07 -26.56 -34.72
C ALA A 266 -41.54 -26.65 -34.51
N GLY A 267 -41.03 -27.87 -34.21
CA GLY A 267 -39.62 -28.13 -34.03
C GLY A 267 -39.05 -27.75 -32.69
N VAL A 268 -39.92 -27.43 -31.71
CA VAL A 268 -39.49 -27.14 -30.34
C VAL A 268 -40.21 -28.10 -29.37
N ALA A 269 -39.40 -28.92 -28.68
CA ALA A 269 -39.88 -29.79 -27.60
C ALA A 269 -39.59 -29.20 -26.24
N ILE A 270 -40.59 -29.13 -25.36
CA ILE A 270 -40.49 -28.59 -23.99
C ILE A 270 -40.99 -29.62 -23.00
N THR A 271 -40.25 -29.87 -21.96
CA THR A 271 -40.63 -30.69 -20.81
C THR A 271 -40.50 -29.90 -19.52
N ARG A 272 -41.53 -29.95 -18.67
CA ARG A 272 -41.47 -29.42 -17.31
C ARG A 272 -41.14 -30.54 -16.34
N PHE A 273 -40.26 -30.22 -15.38
CA PHE A 273 -39.95 -31.12 -14.29
C PHE A 273 -40.45 -30.51 -12.97
N GLU A 274 -41.05 -31.33 -12.12
CA GLU A 274 -41.30 -30.91 -10.75
C GLU A 274 -39.98 -30.83 -9.99
N LYS A 275 -39.72 -29.71 -9.33
CA LYS A 275 -38.63 -29.67 -8.36
C LYS A 275 -39.05 -30.48 -7.14
N THR A 276 -38.44 -31.62 -6.97
CA THR A 276 -38.49 -32.36 -5.70
C THR A 276 -37.78 -31.61 -4.61
#